data_4151cad0d8d8314c26813357dcbbd37e
#
_entry.id   4151cad0d8d8314c26813357dcbbd37e
#
_cell.length_a   1.000
_cell.length_b   1.000
_cell.length_c   1.000
_cell.angle_alpha   90.00
_cell.angle_beta   90.00
_cell.angle_gamma   90.00
#
_symmetry.space_group_name_H-M   'P 1'
#
loop_
_entity.id
_entity.type
_entity.pdbx_description
1 polymer ?
#
loop_
_entity_poly.entity_id
_entity_poly.type
_entity_poly.pdbx_seq_one_letter_code
_entity_poly.pdbx_strand_id
1 'polypeptide(L)'
;FQQEYIEAKEPYKLLRHSFEETIDPELTIDRALETYLKKGYSREWINQRLQAIQVRKELTDEWDARGVQKGVEYAILTDEISRAWSGMSTRQYKNLKGLKKENLRDNMTTLELVLNMLAEATTTQFSRDRKPTTFQENLAVAKAGGQVAGRTRKDIESQLDTPVITAKNAAQLNQVVTDLLEGAVSDTTEESKDK
;
A
#
# COMPACT_ATOMS: atom_id res chain seq x y z
N PHE A 1 -37.69 -11.28 -22.06
CA PHE A 1 -37.69 -9.81 -22.34
C PHE A 1 -37.17 -9.00 -21.15
N GLN A 2 -37.56 -9.26 -19.91
CA GLN A 2 -37.07 -8.50 -18.74
C GLN A 2 -35.65 -8.89 -18.35
N GLN A 3 -35.23 -10.13 -18.51
CA GLN A 3 -33.91 -10.63 -18.17
C GLN A 3 -32.84 -10.12 -19.15
N GLU A 4 -33.12 -10.13 -20.44
CA GLU A 4 -32.27 -9.54 -21.47
C GLU A 4 -32.08 -8.02 -21.32
N TYR A 5 -33.12 -7.33 -20.80
CA TYR A 5 -33.04 -5.88 -20.56
C TYR A 5 -32.17 -5.52 -19.33
N ILE A 6 -32.07 -6.42 -18.35
CA ILE A 6 -31.21 -6.27 -17.17
C ILE A 6 -29.74 -6.54 -17.54
N GLU A 7 -29.47 -7.59 -18.32
CA GLU A 7 -28.12 -7.93 -18.80
C GLU A 7 -27.54 -6.86 -19.73
N ALA A 8 -28.36 -6.19 -20.53
CA ALA A 8 -27.94 -5.09 -21.40
C ALA A 8 -27.58 -3.79 -20.65
N LYS A 9 -28.04 -3.60 -19.41
CA LYS A 9 -27.75 -2.41 -18.60
C LYS A 9 -26.38 -2.43 -17.91
N GLU A 10 -25.82 -3.59 -17.61
CA GLU A 10 -24.55 -3.73 -16.90
C GLU A 10 -23.35 -3.15 -17.67
N PRO A 11 -23.18 -3.40 -19.00
CA PRO A 11 -22.10 -2.79 -19.77
C PRO A 11 -22.20 -1.25 -19.85
N TYR A 12 -23.39 -0.73 -19.98
CA TYR A 12 -23.61 0.74 -19.99
C TYR A 12 -23.34 1.38 -18.63
N LYS A 13 -23.60 0.68 -17.54
CA LYS A 13 -23.34 1.14 -16.18
C LYS A 13 -21.81 1.22 -15.93
N LEU A 14 -21.06 0.22 -16.37
CA LEU A 14 -19.60 0.20 -16.32
C LEU A 14 -18.97 1.30 -17.17
N LEU A 15 -19.46 1.47 -18.43
CA LEU A 15 -19.00 2.52 -19.33
C LEU A 15 -19.31 3.92 -18.81
N ARG A 16 -20.51 4.13 -18.27
CA ARG A 16 -20.90 5.40 -17.65
C ARG A 16 -20.02 5.73 -16.44
N HIS A 17 -19.74 4.76 -15.57
CA HIS A 17 -18.86 4.93 -14.43
C HIS A 17 -17.43 5.27 -14.85
N SER A 18 -16.88 4.57 -15.85
CA SER A 18 -15.56 4.88 -16.39
C SER A 18 -15.50 6.28 -17.03
N PHE A 19 -16.56 6.73 -17.65
CA PHE A 19 -16.66 8.06 -18.25
C PHE A 19 -16.76 9.17 -17.18
N GLU A 20 -17.57 8.96 -16.14
CA GLU A 20 -17.69 9.87 -15.00
C GLU A 20 -16.35 10.01 -14.24
N GLU A 21 -15.61 8.92 -14.05
CA GLU A 21 -14.26 8.92 -13.45
C GLU A 21 -13.22 9.70 -14.28
N THR A 22 -13.37 9.72 -15.60
CA THR A 22 -12.49 10.49 -16.49
C THR A 22 -12.75 12.00 -16.38
N ILE A 23 -13.98 12.39 -16.01
CA ILE A 23 -14.39 13.78 -15.88
C ILE A 23 -14.19 14.31 -14.45
N ASP A 24 -14.36 13.45 -13.44
CA ASP A 24 -14.26 13.82 -12.02
C ASP A 24 -13.32 12.88 -11.26
N PRO A 25 -12.05 13.29 -11.07
CA PRO A 25 -11.07 12.50 -10.32
C PRO A 25 -11.45 12.26 -8.84
N GLU A 26 -12.30 13.11 -8.24
CA GLU A 26 -12.73 12.95 -6.84
C GLU A 26 -13.61 11.71 -6.68
N LEU A 27 -14.45 11.37 -7.67
CA LEU A 27 -15.26 10.15 -7.67
C LEU A 27 -14.42 8.87 -7.63
N THR A 28 -13.24 8.89 -8.24
CA THR A 28 -12.30 7.76 -8.21
C THR A 28 -11.73 7.55 -6.81
N ILE A 29 -11.41 8.64 -6.11
CA ILE A 29 -10.91 8.62 -4.73
C ILE A 29 -12.00 8.13 -3.78
N ASP A 30 -13.22 8.65 -3.91
CA ASP A 30 -14.36 8.25 -3.07
C ASP A 30 -14.69 6.75 -3.22
N ARG A 31 -14.65 6.22 -4.42
CA ARG A 31 -14.86 4.77 -4.66
C ARG A 31 -13.72 3.91 -4.07
N ALA A 32 -12.49 4.37 -4.20
CA ALA A 32 -11.36 3.69 -3.59
C ALA A 32 -11.51 3.67 -2.06
N LEU A 33 -11.90 4.83 -1.47
CA LEU A 33 -12.18 4.96 -0.04
C LEU A 33 -13.27 3.99 0.41
N GLU A 34 -14.44 3.98 -0.26
CA GLU A 34 -15.53 3.06 0.06
C GLU A 34 -15.12 1.59 -0.06
N THR A 35 -14.34 1.25 -1.08
CA THR A 35 -13.89 -0.13 -1.31
C THR A 35 -13.01 -0.61 -0.16
N TYR A 36 -12.09 0.21 0.32
CA TYR A 36 -11.22 -0.14 1.44
C TYR A 36 -11.96 -0.13 2.78
N LEU A 37 -12.91 0.82 2.98
CA LEU A 37 -13.79 0.82 4.17
C LEU A 37 -14.61 -0.48 4.28
N LYS A 38 -15.20 -0.94 3.16
CA LYS A 38 -15.93 -2.22 3.10
C LYS A 38 -15.05 -3.45 3.40
N LYS A 39 -13.73 -3.33 3.23
CA LYS A 39 -12.75 -4.36 3.59
C LYS A 39 -12.26 -4.26 5.04
N GLY A 40 -12.77 -3.33 5.82
CA GLY A 40 -12.42 -3.16 7.24
C GLY A 40 -11.16 -2.33 7.50
N TYR A 41 -10.68 -1.53 6.54
CA TYR A 41 -9.55 -0.62 6.77
C TYR A 41 -10.01 0.71 7.39
N SER A 42 -9.19 1.27 8.31
CA SER A 42 -9.47 2.60 8.86
C SER A 42 -9.24 3.71 7.84
N ARG A 43 -9.89 4.87 8.03
CA ARG A 43 -9.71 6.04 7.16
C ARG A 43 -8.26 6.53 7.12
N GLU A 44 -7.57 6.50 8.25
CA GLU A 44 -6.17 6.91 8.38
C GLU A 44 -5.28 6.00 7.55
N TRP A 45 -5.49 4.68 7.63
CA TRP A 45 -4.74 3.71 6.82
C TRP A 45 -5.02 3.90 5.33
N ILE A 46 -6.28 4.13 4.95
CA ILE A 46 -6.67 4.34 3.54
C ILE A 46 -5.97 5.58 2.98
N ASN A 47 -5.92 6.67 3.72
CA ASN A 47 -5.21 7.88 3.29
C ASN A 47 -3.72 7.60 3.04
N GLN A 48 -3.06 6.86 3.93
CA GLN A 48 -1.67 6.43 3.73
C GLN A 48 -1.52 5.53 2.49
N ARG A 49 -2.49 4.64 2.27
CA ARG A 49 -2.47 3.76 1.10
C ARG A 49 -2.65 4.51 -0.22
N LEU A 50 -3.50 5.50 -0.27
CA LEU A 50 -3.67 6.36 -1.45
C LEU A 50 -2.40 7.14 -1.76
N GLN A 51 -1.74 7.70 -0.73
CA GLN A 51 -0.42 8.33 -0.89
C GLN A 51 0.63 7.34 -1.40
N ALA A 52 0.65 6.11 -0.88
CA ALA A 52 1.57 5.08 -1.36
C ALA A 52 1.34 4.70 -2.83
N ILE A 53 0.11 4.77 -3.33
CA ILE A 53 -0.21 4.57 -4.75
C ILE A 53 0.42 5.71 -5.58
N GLN A 54 0.28 6.95 -5.14
CA GLN A 54 0.86 8.11 -5.82
C GLN A 54 2.39 8.04 -5.86
N VAL A 55 3.04 7.79 -4.72
CA VAL A 55 4.50 7.64 -4.63
C VAL A 55 4.99 6.51 -5.55
N ARG A 56 4.28 5.39 -5.59
CA ARG A 56 4.60 4.28 -6.49
C ARG A 56 4.47 4.67 -7.95
N LYS A 57 3.43 5.44 -8.30
CA LYS A 57 3.25 5.94 -9.66
C LYS A 57 4.42 6.81 -10.08
N GLU A 58 4.83 7.76 -9.25
CA GLU A 58 5.98 8.63 -9.53
C GLU A 58 7.28 7.84 -9.76
N LEU A 59 7.53 6.80 -8.97
CA LEU A 59 8.68 5.92 -9.16
C LEU A 59 8.62 5.17 -10.49
N THR A 60 7.46 4.64 -10.85
CA THR A 60 7.32 3.92 -12.13
C THR A 60 7.39 4.83 -13.34
N ASP A 61 6.89 6.07 -13.23
CA ASP A 61 7.01 7.09 -14.27
C ASP A 61 8.50 7.51 -14.44
N GLU A 62 9.25 7.62 -13.36
CA GLU A 62 10.70 7.90 -13.40
C GLU A 62 11.46 6.72 -14.06
N TRP A 63 11.14 5.47 -13.72
CA TRP A 63 11.75 4.31 -14.36
C TRP A 63 11.46 4.26 -15.87
N ASP A 64 10.23 4.58 -16.28
CA ASP A 64 9.85 4.68 -17.68
C ASP A 64 10.69 5.76 -18.41
N ALA A 65 10.84 6.94 -17.78
CA ALA A 65 11.68 8.02 -18.27
C ALA A 65 13.18 7.65 -18.36
N ARG A 66 13.65 6.67 -17.58
CA ARG A 66 15.02 6.13 -17.61
C ARG A 66 15.18 4.93 -18.54
N GLY A 67 14.15 4.54 -19.27
CA GLY A 67 14.19 3.44 -20.22
C GLY A 67 14.17 2.05 -19.57
N VAL A 68 13.76 1.94 -18.31
CA VAL A 68 13.59 0.64 -17.64
C VAL A 68 12.42 -0.10 -18.26
N GLN A 69 12.60 -1.37 -18.58
CA GLN A 69 11.57 -2.16 -19.24
C GLN A 69 10.48 -2.59 -18.25
N LYS A 70 9.21 -2.31 -18.62
CA LYS A 70 8.05 -2.73 -17.84
C LYS A 70 8.00 -4.25 -17.72
N GLY A 71 7.47 -4.74 -16.60
CA GLY A 71 7.38 -6.16 -16.33
C GLY A 71 8.57 -6.67 -15.51
N VAL A 72 9.50 -7.38 -16.13
CA VAL A 72 10.58 -8.09 -15.41
C VAL A 72 11.53 -7.13 -14.70
N GLU A 73 12.00 -6.07 -15.35
CA GLU A 73 12.94 -5.13 -14.74
C GLU A 73 12.27 -4.35 -13.60
N TYR A 74 11.01 -3.93 -13.76
CA TYR A 74 10.24 -3.30 -12.68
C TYR A 74 10.09 -4.24 -11.48
N ALA A 75 9.88 -5.52 -11.72
CA ALA A 75 9.78 -6.52 -10.65
C ALA A 75 11.10 -6.68 -9.91
N ILE A 76 12.22 -6.73 -10.63
CA ILE A 76 13.57 -6.85 -10.05
C ILE A 76 13.90 -5.62 -9.21
N LEU A 77 13.70 -4.40 -9.74
CA LEU A 77 13.95 -3.16 -9.02
C LEU A 77 13.06 -3.04 -7.77
N THR A 78 11.78 -3.44 -7.88
CA THR A 78 10.86 -3.47 -6.74
C THR A 78 11.33 -4.45 -5.67
N ASP A 79 11.82 -5.63 -6.06
CA ASP A 79 12.35 -6.63 -5.13
C ASP A 79 13.64 -6.15 -4.46
N GLU A 80 14.51 -5.45 -5.18
CA GLU A 80 15.73 -4.83 -4.61
C GLU A 80 15.40 -3.76 -3.59
N ILE A 81 14.43 -2.87 -3.86
CA ILE A 81 13.94 -1.90 -2.88
C ILE A 81 13.41 -2.64 -1.64
N SER A 82 12.59 -3.69 -1.84
CA SER A 82 12.03 -4.48 -0.76
C SER A 82 13.14 -5.08 0.12
N ARG A 83 14.13 -5.74 -0.49
CA ARG A 83 15.29 -6.31 0.23
C ARG A 83 16.07 -5.27 1.01
N ALA A 84 16.29 -4.12 0.39
CA ALA A 84 17.11 -3.07 0.97
C ALA A 84 16.47 -2.42 2.21
N TRP A 85 15.13 -2.25 2.23
CA TRP A 85 14.47 -1.64 3.38
C TRP A 85 13.94 -2.66 4.39
N SER A 86 13.35 -3.77 3.93
CA SER A 86 12.71 -4.75 4.81
C SER A 86 13.65 -5.88 5.26
N GLY A 87 14.74 -6.10 4.52
CA GLY A 87 15.62 -7.26 4.68
C GLY A 87 15.09 -8.52 3.99
N MET A 88 13.95 -8.43 3.28
CA MET A 88 13.27 -9.55 2.65
C MET A 88 12.93 -9.26 1.19
N SER A 89 13.00 -10.29 0.34
CA SER A 89 12.38 -10.20 -0.98
C SER A 89 10.87 -10.02 -0.85
N THR A 90 10.25 -9.47 -1.88
CA THR A 90 8.77 -9.31 -1.95
C THR A 90 8.06 -10.64 -1.69
N ARG A 91 8.61 -11.76 -2.18
CA ARG A 91 8.07 -13.10 -1.96
C ARG A 91 8.17 -13.54 -0.49
N GLN A 92 9.33 -13.32 0.14
CA GLN A 92 9.52 -13.64 1.56
C GLN A 92 8.60 -12.80 2.44
N TYR A 93 8.43 -11.53 2.11
CA TYR A 93 7.54 -10.64 2.85
C TYR A 93 6.06 -11.06 2.69
N LYS A 94 5.62 -11.42 1.48
CA LYS A 94 4.29 -12.01 1.28
C LYS A 94 4.09 -13.28 2.11
N ASN A 95 5.08 -14.17 2.14
CA ASN A 95 5.01 -15.39 2.95
C ASN A 95 4.89 -15.08 4.45
N LEU A 96 5.65 -14.11 4.97
CA LEU A 96 5.53 -13.65 6.36
C LEU A 96 4.11 -13.18 6.69
N LYS A 97 3.47 -12.45 5.76
CA LYS A 97 2.09 -11.96 5.90
C LYS A 97 1.02 -13.02 5.61
N GLY A 98 1.40 -14.25 5.26
CA GLY A 98 0.46 -15.33 4.89
C GLY A 98 -0.26 -15.12 3.56
N LEU A 99 0.30 -14.29 2.65
CA LEU A 99 -0.31 -13.91 1.38
C LEU A 99 0.10 -14.85 0.25
N LYS A 100 -0.84 -15.17 -0.64
CA LYS A 100 -0.61 -15.97 -1.85
C LYS A 100 -0.59 -15.08 -3.11
N LYS A 101 -1.73 -14.49 -3.45
CA LYS A 101 -1.92 -13.64 -4.64
C LYS A 101 -2.19 -12.18 -4.30
N GLU A 102 -2.55 -11.91 -3.06
CA GLU A 102 -2.96 -10.59 -2.57
C GLU A 102 -1.84 -9.56 -2.73
N ASN A 103 -2.23 -8.30 -2.84
CA ASN A 103 -1.27 -7.21 -2.91
C ASN A 103 -0.58 -7.03 -1.55
N LEU A 104 0.76 -7.05 -1.53
CA LEU A 104 1.53 -6.91 -0.30
C LEU A 104 1.25 -5.57 0.41
N ARG A 105 1.16 -4.46 -0.33
CA ARG A 105 0.93 -3.13 0.24
C ARG A 105 -0.45 -2.99 0.90
N ASP A 106 -1.45 -3.72 0.40
CA ASP A 106 -2.78 -3.75 1.02
C ASP A 106 -2.79 -4.48 2.37
N ASN A 107 -1.72 -5.20 2.70
CA ASN A 107 -1.56 -5.96 3.93
C ASN A 107 -0.44 -5.42 4.84
N MET A 108 0.15 -4.29 4.51
CA MET A 108 1.12 -3.57 5.32
C MET A 108 0.43 -2.75 6.41
N THR A 109 0.99 -2.71 7.60
CA THR A 109 0.59 -1.75 8.65
C THR A 109 0.91 -0.32 8.20
N THR A 110 0.39 0.68 8.90
CA THR A 110 0.66 2.09 8.57
C THR A 110 2.16 2.40 8.55
N LEU A 111 2.91 1.93 9.55
CA LEU A 111 4.35 2.18 9.65
C LEU A 111 5.13 1.45 8.53
N GLU A 112 4.76 0.22 8.20
CA GLU A 112 5.33 -0.50 7.05
C GLU A 112 5.06 0.24 5.73
N LEU A 113 3.84 0.79 5.53
CA LEU A 113 3.51 1.60 4.35
C LEU A 113 4.36 2.87 4.27
N VAL A 114 4.52 3.59 5.39
CA VAL A 114 5.32 4.82 5.45
C VAL A 114 6.78 4.54 5.11
N LEU A 115 7.37 3.47 5.63
CA LEU A 115 8.74 3.07 5.31
C LEU A 115 8.88 2.61 3.85
N ASN A 116 7.90 1.90 3.32
CA ASN A 116 7.90 1.55 1.90
C ASN A 116 7.79 2.79 1.01
N MET A 117 6.95 3.78 1.36
CA MET A 117 6.87 5.05 0.65
C MET A 117 8.18 5.83 0.73
N LEU A 118 8.82 5.86 1.89
CA LEU A 118 10.14 6.49 2.05
C LEU A 118 11.18 5.86 1.12
N ALA A 119 11.22 4.52 1.04
CA ALA A 119 12.12 3.81 0.14
C ALA A 119 11.86 4.15 -1.33
N GLU A 120 10.60 4.18 -1.75
CA GLU A 120 10.19 4.48 -3.12
C GLU A 120 10.44 5.95 -3.47
N ALA A 121 10.06 6.90 -2.62
CA ALA A 121 10.26 8.33 -2.83
C ALA A 121 11.77 8.69 -2.88
N THR A 122 12.57 8.10 -1.99
CA THR A 122 14.04 8.30 -1.97
C THR A 122 14.67 7.72 -3.23
N THR A 123 14.20 6.56 -3.70
CA THR A 123 14.66 5.97 -4.97
C THR A 123 14.35 6.90 -6.15
N THR A 124 13.15 7.45 -6.22
CA THR A 124 12.74 8.42 -7.23
C THR A 124 13.64 9.66 -7.23
N GLN A 125 13.89 10.23 -6.03
CA GLN A 125 14.73 11.41 -5.91
C GLN A 125 16.18 11.13 -6.32
N PHE A 126 16.74 9.99 -5.91
CA PHE A 126 18.09 9.59 -6.32
C PHE A 126 18.19 9.32 -7.82
N SER A 127 17.13 8.76 -8.43
CA SER A 127 17.08 8.56 -9.87
C SER A 127 17.08 9.88 -10.64
N ARG A 128 16.28 10.85 -10.19
CA ARG A 128 16.24 12.20 -10.78
C ARG A 128 17.59 12.92 -10.70
N ASP A 129 18.28 12.78 -9.58
CA ASP A 129 19.58 13.40 -9.33
C ASP A 129 20.69 12.71 -10.14
N ARG A 130 20.81 11.39 -10.04
CA ARG A 130 21.90 10.61 -10.63
C ARG A 130 21.72 10.28 -12.10
N LYS A 131 20.49 10.36 -12.61
CA LYS A 131 20.11 10.12 -14.01
C LYS A 131 20.66 8.79 -14.57
N PRO A 132 20.35 7.65 -13.95
CA PRO A 132 20.84 6.35 -14.39
C PRO A 132 20.41 6.08 -15.84
N THR A 133 21.33 5.52 -16.64
CA THR A 133 21.15 5.24 -18.06
C THR A 133 21.12 3.74 -18.38
N THR A 134 21.57 2.92 -17.44
CA THR A 134 21.59 1.46 -17.56
C THR A 134 20.77 0.80 -16.48
N PHE A 135 20.35 -0.45 -16.72
CA PHE A 135 19.62 -1.24 -15.72
C PHE A 135 20.45 -1.42 -14.43
N GLN A 136 21.75 -1.65 -14.54
CA GLN A 136 22.63 -1.82 -13.37
C GLN A 136 22.74 -0.54 -12.53
N GLU A 137 22.76 0.63 -13.16
CA GLU A 137 22.72 1.91 -12.46
C GLU A 137 21.37 2.11 -11.76
N ASN A 138 20.25 1.78 -12.43
CA ASN A 138 18.90 1.80 -11.83
C ASN A 138 18.82 0.85 -10.63
N LEU A 139 19.42 -0.34 -10.70
CA LEU A 139 19.49 -1.29 -9.59
C LEU A 139 20.27 -0.73 -8.40
N ALA A 140 21.40 -0.08 -8.66
CA ALA A 140 22.18 0.57 -7.60
C ALA A 140 21.41 1.71 -6.94
N VAL A 141 20.66 2.51 -7.71
CA VAL A 141 19.77 3.57 -7.23
C VAL A 141 18.64 3.00 -6.38
N ALA A 142 17.99 1.95 -6.84
CA ALA A 142 16.91 1.24 -6.12
C ALA A 142 17.40 0.73 -4.76
N LYS A 143 18.58 0.10 -4.74
CA LYS A 143 19.23 -0.35 -3.51
C LYS A 143 19.53 0.80 -2.55
N ALA A 144 20.12 1.89 -3.06
CA ALA A 144 20.46 3.04 -2.24
C ALA A 144 19.24 3.71 -1.62
N GLY A 145 18.15 3.88 -2.39
CA GLY A 145 16.89 4.43 -1.89
C GLY A 145 16.24 3.54 -0.82
N GLY A 146 16.19 2.24 -1.07
CA GLY A 146 15.70 1.26 -0.08
C GLY A 146 16.53 1.25 1.21
N GLN A 147 17.86 1.40 1.12
CA GLN A 147 18.74 1.45 2.30
C GLN A 147 18.46 2.64 3.22
N VAL A 148 17.97 3.77 2.72
CA VAL A 148 17.57 4.90 3.57
C VAL A 148 16.46 4.48 4.51
N ALA A 149 15.38 3.93 3.97
CA ALA A 149 14.28 3.43 4.76
C ALA A 149 14.69 2.23 5.67
N GLY A 150 15.61 1.40 5.19
CA GLY A 150 16.16 0.29 5.98
C GLY A 150 16.93 0.74 7.22
N ARG A 151 17.69 1.83 7.14
CA ARG A 151 18.35 2.44 8.31
C ARG A 151 17.33 3.05 9.25
N THR A 152 16.37 3.80 8.72
CA THR A 152 15.25 4.38 9.51
C THR A 152 14.46 3.31 10.24
N ARG A 153 14.15 2.18 9.58
CA ARG A 153 13.49 1.04 10.22
C ARG A 153 14.28 0.52 11.41
N LYS A 154 15.58 0.29 11.23
CA LYS A 154 16.45 -0.23 12.30
C LYS A 154 16.56 0.73 13.48
N ASP A 155 16.60 2.03 13.21
CA ASP A 155 16.60 3.05 14.25
C ASP A 155 15.30 3.03 15.05
N ILE A 156 14.15 2.97 14.39
CA ILE A 156 12.85 2.83 15.04
C ILE A 156 12.79 1.55 15.90
N GLU A 157 13.21 0.41 15.34
CA GLU A 157 13.22 -0.88 16.05
C GLU A 157 14.11 -0.85 17.29
N SER A 158 15.23 -0.13 17.24
CA SER A 158 16.14 0.03 18.39
C SER A 158 15.55 0.88 19.51
N GLN A 159 14.63 1.80 19.20
CA GLN A 159 13.96 2.66 20.18
C GLN A 159 12.69 2.03 20.76
N LEU A 160 12.00 1.22 19.97
CA LEU A 160 10.74 0.59 20.37
C LEU A 160 10.92 -0.78 21.03
N ASP A 161 12.09 -1.38 20.90
CA ASP A 161 12.41 -2.75 21.33
C ASP A 161 11.48 -3.82 20.71
N THR A 162 10.87 -3.48 19.57
CA THR A 162 9.93 -4.34 18.84
C THR A 162 10.16 -4.24 17.34
N PRO A 163 9.99 -5.34 16.57
CA PRO A 163 10.11 -5.30 15.12
C PRO A 163 8.98 -4.50 14.49
N VAL A 164 9.33 -3.64 13.53
CA VAL A 164 8.35 -2.91 12.72
C VAL A 164 7.60 -3.86 11.78
N ILE A 165 8.33 -4.81 11.19
CA ILE A 165 7.76 -5.76 10.24
C ILE A 165 7.27 -6.99 10.99
N THR A 166 5.97 -7.27 10.89
CA THR A 166 5.31 -8.38 11.58
C THR A 166 4.42 -9.18 10.64
N ALA A 167 3.95 -10.34 11.08
CA ALA A 167 2.95 -11.13 10.36
C ALA A 167 1.55 -10.48 10.35
N LYS A 168 1.29 -9.52 11.25
CA LYS A 168 -0.01 -8.83 11.35
C LYS A 168 -0.26 -7.98 10.11
N ASN A 169 -1.48 -8.00 9.58
CA ASN A 169 -1.92 -7.10 8.51
C ASN A 169 -2.84 -5.99 9.05
N ALA A 170 -2.98 -4.90 8.27
CA ALA A 170 -3.72 -3.72 8.68
C ALA A 170 -5.23 -3.99 8.94
N ALA A 171 -5.87 -4.83 8.13
CA ALA A 171 -7.29 -5.18 8.31
C ALA A 171 -7.53 -5.94 9.61
N GLN A 172 -6.66 -6.91 9.95
CA GLN A 172 -6.76 -7.67 11.20
C GLN A 172 -6.52 -6.78 12.43
N LEU A 173 -5.58 -5.83 12.35
CA LEU A 173 -5.33 -4.90 13.45
C LEU A 173 -6.53 -3.98 13.70
N ASN A 174 -7.15 -3.49 12.63
CA ASN A 174 -8.34 -2.64 12.75
C ASN A 174 -9.54 -3.41 13.33
N GLN A 175 -9.74 -4.67 12.93
CA GLN A 175 -10.81 -5.49 13.50
C GLN A 175 -10.64 -5.67 15.02
N VAL A 176 -9.42 -6.00 15.47
CA VAL A 176 -9.13 -6.14 16.92
C VAL A 176 -9.41 -4.84 17.68
N VAL A 177 -9.02 -3.68 17.12
CA VAL A 177 -9.28 -2.38 17.75
C VAL A 177 -10.80 -2.09 17.80
N THR A 178 -11.53 -2.39 16.74
CA THR A 178 -13.00 -2.22 16.69
C THR A 178 -13.67 -3.10 17.75
N ASP A 179 -13.32 -4.39 17.80
CA ASP A 179 -13.87 -5.35 18.76
C ASP A 179 -13.60 -4.92 20.23
N LEU A 180 -12.40 -4.38 20.49
CA LEU A 180 -12.05 -3.86 21.82
C LEU A 180 -12.85 -2.61 22.19
N LEU A 181 -13.08 -1.69 21.25
CA LEU A 181 -13.86 -0.48 21.48
C LEU A 181 -15.36 -0.81 21.67
N GLU A 182 -15.90 -1.74 20.89
CA GLU A 182 -17.29 -2.20 21.04
C GLU A 182 -17.49 -2.94 22.37
N GLY A 183 -16.53 -3.76 22.80
CA GLY A 183 -16.53 -4.42 24.10
C GLY A 183 -16.50 -3.42 25.27
N ALA A 184 -15.65 -2.39 25.18
CA ALA A 184 -15.56 -1.35 26.21
C ALA A 184 -16.82 -0.48 26.33
N VAL A 185 -17.54 -0.26 25.21
CA VAL A 185 -18.80 0.49 25.19
C VAL A 185 -19.95 -0.35 25.79
N SER A 186 -19.96 -1.66 25.58
CA SER A 186 -20.99 -2.56 26.17
C SER A 186 -20.84 -2.66 27.70
N ASP A 187 -19.60 -2.74 28.21
CA ASP A 187 -19.34 -2.80 29.66
C ASP A 187 -19.78 -1.51 30.39
N THR A 188 -19.59 -0.33 29.76
CA THR A 188 -20.01 0.95 30.34
C THR A 188 -21.52 1.16 30.35
N THR A 189 -22.28 0.45 29.50
CA THR A 189 -23.75 0.53 29.45
C THR A 189 -24.43 -0.40 30.45
N GLU A 190 -23.78 -1.45 30.92
CA GLU A 190 -24.33 -2.33 31.97
C GLU A 190 -24.17 -1.73 33.37
N GLU A 191 -23.06 -1.05 33.67
CA GLU A 191 -22.87 -0.38 34.98
C GLU A 191 -23.81 0.81 35.22
N SER A 192 -24.42 1.37 34.19
CA SER A 192 -25.35 2.50 34.35
C SER A 192 -26.82 2.11 34.57
N LYS A 193 -27.16 0.83 34.60
CA LYS A 193 -28.53 0.32 34.81
C LYS A 193 -28.81 -0.16 36.23
N ASP A 194 -27.79 -0.25 37.09
CA ASP A 194 -27.90 -0.72 38.48
C ASP A 194 -27.75 0.40 39.51
N LYS A 195 -28.13 1.65 39.18
CA LYS A 195 -28.24 2.75 40.14
C LYS A 195 -29.59 3.41 40.14
#